data_63c34fb50c03ef58f7e66114a0ddea6e
#
_entry.id   63c34fb50c03ef58f7e66114a0ddea6e
#
_cell.length_a   1.000
_cell.length_b   1.000
_cell.length_c   1.000
_cell.angle_alpha   90.00
_cell.angle_beta   90.00
_cell.angle_gamma   90.00
#
_symmetry.space_group_name_H-M   'P 1'
#
loop_
_entity.id
_entity.type
_entity.pdbx_description
1 polymer ?
#
loop_
_entity_poly.entity_id
_entity_poly.type
_entity_poly.pdbx_seq_one_letter_code
_entity_poly.pdbx_strand_id
1 'polypeptide(L)'
;MNSPKLFASLLMIATLGVGAPGLTKEVPERDDIASQYKWDLTDMYADAAAWNADRERFLESLSTLSAHRGHLGDSGARLLQAIESIQVVETIIANLYVYAGLKSYEDTRISENAARFSEAQGLYSQYQQALSYFTPELLAIPEPTLTQFIESTPGLEIYAHYLDETARMRPYTLSEAEEKLLAMASDPLDKFDSVFTAIDSSDLSFGTMIDESGEEIELTNSRYGAFLHSTDRRVREDAWKGLFQAYKTLNHTLAANYEGHVKSRVFFSRARGFDSRLAHATYSNAIPIEVFNNLVKTARDGSAPLQRYLKLREKALGVEQLEIWDMYAPIVPPTIKDVSFEEAQKIVADALTPLGEEYLSVYWKGFEEGWVDAMANRGKRGGAYSWGTYTSKPYLSMNFEGTLSNVSTLAHEYGHSIHSYLTRNTQPQVYGDYRTFIAEIASMTNEAILMQKMLSEASSADERAYLLSSYLDEFRGGFYRQASFADFEARAHAKVEAGQALTAEVLNTIYSEVFADYYGDAVHANELNQIEWSRIPHFLRSDNFYVYQYSTSFVAATALAKTILEDGEPARERYLTMLKSGSNDYPIELLKKAGIDMTSAAPIEATIEVFDDLVDQLEQALAEMEAVAAASH
;
A
#
# COMPACT_ATOMS: atom_id res chain seq x y z
N MET A 1 -4.35 -12.89 -16.16
CA MET A 1 -5.74 -12.37 -16.29
C MET A 1 -5.83 -11.11 -15.47
N ASN A 2 -5.70 -9.95 -16.10
CA ASN A 2 -5.87 -8.68 -15.39
C ASN A 2 -7.36 -8.41 -15.25
N SER A 3 -7.91 -8.73 -14.07
CA SER A 3 -9.27 -8.30 -13.72
C SER A 3 -9.33 -6.78 -13.67
N PRO A 4 -10.40 -6.14 -14.12
CA PRO A 4 -10.64 -4.74 -13.83
C PRO A 4 -10.64 -4.56 -12.30
N LYS A 5 -9.92 -3.54 -11.84
CA LYS A 5 -9.40 -3.42 -10.48
C LYS A 5 -10.42 -2.85 -9.51
N LEU A 6 -11.27 -3.68 -8.93
CA LEU A 6 -12.01 -3.33 -7.70
C LEU A 6 -11.14 -3.38 -6.42
N PHE A 7 -9.86 -3.72 -6.55
CA PHE A 7 -8.94 -3.96 -5.44
C PHE A 7 -7.78 -2.96 -5.33
N ALA A 8 -7.81 -1.86 -6.06
CA ALA A 8 -6.67 -0.93 -6.10
C ALA A 8 -6.51 -0.05 -4.85
N SER A 9 -7.09 -0.31 -3.72
CA SER A 9 -6.89 0.54 -2.54
C SER A 9 -7.22 -0.11 -1.19
N LEU A 10 -7.10 -1.43 -1.05
CA LEU A 10 -7.07 -2.02 0.29
C LEU A 10 -5.62 -2.29 0.69
N LEU A 11 -4.77 -1.26 0.57
CA LEU A 11 -3.46 -1.29 1.16
C LEU A 11 -3.62 -0.98 2.65
N MET A 12 -3.59 -2.02 3.49
CA MET A 12 -3.29 -1.83 4.89
C MET A 12 -1.82 -1.43 4.99
N ILE A 13 -1.54 -0.15 5.05
CA ILE A 13 -0.40 0.31 5.82
C ILE A 13 -0.80 -0.01 7.27
N ALA A 14 -0.20 -1.03 7.84
CA ALA A 14 -0.13 -1.11 9.29
C ALA A 14 0.73 0.07 9.72
N THR A 15 0.14 1.26 9.78
CA THR A 15 0.69 2.32 10.60
C THR A 15 0.78 1.71 11.98
N LEU A 16 2.00 1.48 12.43
CA LEU A 16 2.30 1.06 13.78
C LEU A 16 1.81 2.18 14.70
N GLY A 17 0.52 2.13 15.01
CA GLY A 17 -0.07 3.02 16.00
C GLY A 17 0.63 2.78 17.31
N VAL A 18 1.39 3.75 17.76
CA VAL A 18 1.97 3.78 19.09
C VAL A 18 0.82 4.01 20.06
N GLY A 19 0.21 2.94 20.52
CA GLY A 19 -0.70 2.99 21.65
C GLY A 19 0.11 3.30 22.90
N ALA A 20 -0.03 4.50 23.46
CA ALA A 20 0.52 4.81 24.76
C ALA A 20 -0.12 3.89 25.82
N PRO A 21 0.66 3.27 26.72
CA PRO A 21 0.11 2.51 27.82
C PRO A 21 -0.58 3.47 28.79
N GLY A 22 -1.90 3.33 28.95
CA GLY A 22 -2.59 4.03 30.03
C GLY A 22 -3.99 4.56 29.78
N LEU A 23 -4.78 3.96 28.89
CA LEU A 23 -6.20 4.31 28.81
C LEU A 23 -7.07 3.04 28.78
N THR A 24 -7.54 2.63 29.94
CA THR A 24 -8.77 1.84 30.08
C THR A 24 -9.99 2.75 29.86
N LYS A 25 -10.03 3.52 28.79
CA LYS A 25 -11.29 4.04 28.30
C LYS A 25 -11.96 2.90 27.56
N GLU A 26 -13.11 2.50 28.02
CA GLU A 26 -13.93 1.50 27.34
C GLU A 26 -14.18 1.98 25.91
N VAL A 27 -13.84 1.15 24.91
CA VAL A 27 -14.05 1.48 23.50
C VAL A 27 -15.56 1.67 23.29
N PRO A 28 -16.03 2.82 22.79
CA PRO A 28 -17.46 3.12 22.66
C PRO A 28 -18.15 2.18 21.67
N GLU A 29 -19.44 1.99 21.83
CA GLU A 29 -20.28 1.41 20.79
C GLU A 29 -20.45 2.41 19.63
N ARG A 30 -20.72 1.93 18.40
CA ARG A 30 -20.85 2.80 17.24
C ARG A 30 -21.95 3.86 17.42
N ASP A 31 -23.04 3.53 18.09
CA ASP A 31 -24.14 4.45 18.32
C ASP A 31 -23.78 5.63 19.24
N ASP A 32 -22.79 5.44 20.11
CA ASP A 32 -22.27 6.48 21.01
C ASP A 32 -21.37 7.50 20.29
N ILE A 33 -20.88 7.19 19.08
CA ILE A 33 -20.08 8.11 18.27
C ILE A 33 -21.01 9.17 17.65
N ALA A 34 -20.64 10.45 17.77
CA ALA A 34 -21.40 11.54 17.18
C ALA A 34 -21.42 11.43 15.63
N SER A 35 -22.54 11.82 15.03
CA SER A 35 -22.77 11.67 13.58
C SER A 35 -21.72 12.38 12.72
N GLN A 36 -21.17 13.50 13.18
CA GLN A 36 -20.15 14.27 12.48
C GLN A 36 -18.82 13.52 12.30
N TYR A 37 -18.60 12.43 13.04
CA TYR A 37 -17.41 11.58 12.95
C TYR A 37 -17.69 10.26 12.21
N LYS A 38 -18.86 10.14 11.61
CA LYS A 38 -19.27 8.96 10.83
C LYS A 38 -19.46 9.36 9.38
N TRP A 39 -19.08 8.47 8.47
CA TRP A 39 -19.43 8.65 7.06
C TRP A 39 -20.92 8.51 6.80
N ASP A 40 -21.37 9.13 5.70
CA ASP A 40 -22.73 8.98 5.20
C ASP A 40 -22.75 8.14 3.91
N LEU A 41 -23.21 6.90 4.03
CA LEU A 41 -23.30 5.95 2.92
C LEU A 41 -24.65 6.00 2.19
N THR A 42 -25.57 6.88 2.59
CA THR A 42 -26.92 6.95 2.01
C THR A 42 -26.93 7.39 0.56
N ASP A 43 -25.86 8.06 0.10
CA ASP A 43 -25.68 8.40 -1.32
C ASP A 43 -25.47 7.17 -2.21
N MET A 44 -24.90 6.09 -1.67
CA MET A 44 -24.78 4.83 -2.42
C MET A 44 -26.10 4.07 -2.38
N TYR A 45 -26.60 3.78 -1.18
CA TYR A 45 -27.90 3.13 -0.94
C TYR A 45 -28.56 3.70 0.32
N ALA A 46 -29.76 4.20 0.17
CA ALA A 46 -30.52 4.76 1.28
C ALA A 46 -30.82 3.70 2.36
N ASP A 47 -31.00 2.45 1.95
CA ASP A 47 -31.30 1.33 2.84
C ASP A 47 -31.01 -0.03 2.16
N ALA A 48 -31.27 -1.11 2.90
CA ALA A 48 -31.11 -2.47 2.42
C ALA A 48 -32.06 -2.83 1.25
N ALA A 49 -33.21 -2.19 1.15
CA ALA A 49 -34.16 -2.44 0.06
C ALA A 49 -33.63 -1.89 -1.27
N ALA A 50 -33.00 -0.72 -1.25
CA ALA A 50 -32.35 -0.12 -2.42
C ALA A 50 -31.18 -1.00 -2.90
N TRP A 51 -30.36 -1.51 -1.98
CA TRP A 51 -29.27 -2.45 -2.29
C TRP A 51 -29.82 -3.74 -2.93
N ASN A 52 -30.88 -4.32 -2.38
CA ASN A 52 -31.51 -5.52 -2.91
C ASN A 52 -32.09 -5.30 -4.31
N ALA A 53 -32.67 -4.12 -4.59
CA ALA A 53 -33.18 -3.80 -5.92
C ALA A 53 -32.06 -3.76 -6.97
N ASP A 54 -30.92 -3.15 -6.63
CA ASP A 54 -29.76 -3.13 -7.52
C ASP A 54 -29.11 -4.53 -7.70
N ARG A 55 -29.15 -5.36 -6.66
CA ARG A 55 -28.74 -6.77 -6.74
C ARG A 55 -29.58 -7.54 -7.80
N GLU A 56 -30.89 -7.39 -7.79
CA GLU A 56 -31.75 -8.02 -8.80
C GLU A 56 -31.42 -7.49 -10.20
N ARG A 57 -31.26 -6.18 -10.33
CA ARG A 57 -30.86 -5.54 -11.60
C ARG A 57 -29.51 -6.03 -12.11
N PHE A 58 -28.54 -6.25 -11.20
CA PHE A 58 -27.26 -6.85 -11.55
C PHE A 58 -27.43 -8.28 -12.11
N LEU A 59 -28.18 -9.14 -11.41
CA LEU A 59 -28.40 -10.52 -11.83
C LEU A 59 -29.07 -10.61 -13.21
N GLU A 60 -30.04 -9.75 -13.48
CA GLU A 60 -30.68 -9.64 -14.81
C GLU A 60 -29.68 -9.21 -15.90
N SER A 61 -28.76 -8.29 -15.56
CA SER A 61 -27.79 -7.73 -16.50
C SER A 61 -26.66 -8.70 -16.90
N LEU A 62 -26.38 -9.76 -16.13
CA LEU A 62 -25.33 -10.75 -16.46
C LEU A 62 -25.57 -11.43 -17.83
N SER A 63 -26.82 -11.62 -18.23
CA SER A 63 -27.16 -12.20 -19.52
C SER A 63 -26.76 -11.31 -20.70
N THR A 64 -26.78 -9.99 -20.52
CA THR A 64 -26.37 -9.02 -21.56
C THR A 64 -24.87 -9.11 -21.83
N LEU A 65 -24.04 -9.29 -20.79
CA LEU A 65 -22.60 -9.50 -20.95
C LEU A 65 -22.28 -10.74 -21.78
N SER A 66 -22.97 -11.85 -21.50
CA SER A 66 -22.76 -13.11 -22.22
C SER A 66 -23.19 -13.04 -23.68
N ALA A 67 -24.10 -12.14 -24.06
CA ALA A 67 -24.54 -11.95 -25.42
C ALA A 67 -23.47 -11.37 -26.37
N HIS A 68 -22.41 -10.79 -25.85
CA HIS A 68 -21.29 -10.26 -26.63
C HIS A 68 -20.23 -11.32 -26.95
N ARG A 69 -20.27 -12.49 -26.30
CA ARG A 69 -19.31 -13.57 -26.49
C ARG A 69 -19.32 -14.06 -27.93
N GLY A 70 -18.13 -14.16 -28.54
CA GLY A 70 -17.94 -14.58 -29.94
C GLY A 70 -18.13 -13.47 -30.97
N HIS A 71 -18.39 -12.24 -30.54
CA HIS A 71 -18.75 -11.11 -31.42
C HIS A 71 -17.84 -9.88 -31.31
N LEU A 72 -16.82 -9.87 -30.45
CA LEU A 72 -15.96 -8.70 -30.27
C LEU A 72 -15.18 -8.33 -31.53
N GLY A 73 -14.84 -9.33 -32.36
CA GLY A 73 -14.09 -9.13 -33.59
C GLY A 73 -14.97 -8.84 -34.84
N ASP A 74 -16.29 -8.83 -34.71
CA ASP A 74 -17.19 -8.65 -35.86
C ASP A 74 -17.12 -7.22 -36.45
N SER A 75 -16.99 -6.20 -35.57
CA SER A 75 -16.82 -4.79 -35.94
C SER A 75 -16.45 -3.91 -34.73
N GLY A 76 -15.89 -2.73 -35.01
CA GLY A 76 -15.63 -1.75 -33.96
C GLY A 76 -16.89 -1.33 -33.18
N ALA A 77 -18.04 -1.23 -33.83
CA ALA A 77 -19.32 -0.96 -33.20
C ALA A 77 -19.75 -2.05 -32.20
N ARG A 78 -19.49 -3.34 -32.52
CA ARG A 78 -19.76 -4.45 -31.60
C ARG A 78 -18.81 -4.43 -30.40
N LEU A 79 -17.54 -4.13 -30.64
CA LEU A 79 -16.56 -3.99 -29.55
C LEU A 79 -16.94 -2.83 -28.61
N LEU A 80 -17.29 -1.66 -29.16
CA LEU A 80 -17.75 -0.52 -28.38
C LEU A 80 -18.98 -0.87 -27.52
N GLN A 81 -20.01 -1.46 -28.14
CA GLN A 81 -21.21 -1.89 -27.44
C GLN A 81 -20.93 -2.87 -26.29
N ALA A 82 -19.99 -3.78 -26.48
CA ALA A 82 -19.57 -4.71 -25.42
C ALA A 82 -18.91 -3.97 -24.25
N ILE A 83 -17.98 -3.05 -24.54
CA ILE A 83 -17.29 -2.27 -23.51
C ILE A 83 -18.29 -1.40 -22.71
N GLU A 84 -19.18 -0.69 -23.39
CA GLU A 84 -20.20 0.13 -22.74
C GLU A 84 -21.15 -0.71 -21.87
N SER A 85 -21.55 -1.90 -22.34
CA SER A 85 -22.35 -2.84 -21.55
C SER A 85 -21.63 -3.31 -20.30
N ILE A 86 -20.33 -3.59 -20.42
CA ILE A 86 -19.48 -3.99 -19.28
C ILE A 86 -19.42 -2.87 -18.24
N GLN A 87 -19.20 -1.62 -18.64
CA GLN A 87 -19.12 -0.48 -17.72
C GLN A 87 -20.42 -0.27 -16.93
N VAL A 88 -21.58 -0.43 -17.57
CA VAL A 88 -22.88 -0.33 -16.88
C VAL A 88 -22.99 -1.39 -15.78
N VAL A 89 -22.66 -2.63 -16.07
CA VAL A 89 -22.76 -3.73 -15.09
C VAL A 89 -21.68 -3.60 -14.02
N GLU A 90 -20.47 -3.17 -14.39
CA GLU A 90 -19.37 -2.91 -13.47
C GLU A 90 -19.74 -1.85 -12.44
N THR A 91 -20.41 -0.77 -12.85
CA THR A 91 -20.89 0.26 -11.91
C THR A 91 -21.82 -0.32 -10.86
N ILE A 92 -22.76 -1.16 -11.26
CA ILE A 92 -23.71 -1.78 -10.32
C ILE A 92 -22.98 -2.69 -9.32
N ILE A 93 -22.16 -3.61 -9.83
CA ILE A 93 -21.48 -4.56 -8.94
C ILE A 93 -20.44 -3.87 -8.04
N ALA A 94 -19.76 -2.82 -8.52
CA ALA A 94 -18.85 -2.02 -7.72
C ALA A 94 -19.59 -1.36 -6.54
N ASN A 95 -20.72 -0.73 -6.79
CA ASN A 95 -21.53 -0.11 -5.74
C ASN A 95 -22.05 -1.14 -4.73
N LEU A 96 -22.56 -2.27 -5.19
CA LEU A 96 -23.02 -3.37 -4.32
C LEU A 96 -21.90 -3.87 -3.40
N TYR A 97 -20.71 -4.08 -3.98
CA TYR A 97 -19.55 -4.62 -3.28
C TYR A 97 -18.98 -3.65 -2.26
N VAL A 98 -18.74 -2.41 -2.67
CA VAL A 98 -18.12 -1.38 -1.81
C VAL A 98 -19.04 -1.02 -0.65
N TYR A 99 -20.33 -0.77 -0.91
CA TYR A 99 -21.30 -0.49 0.16
C TYR A 99 -21.36 -1.62 1.19
N ALA A 100 -21.48 -2.86 0.74
CA ALA A 100 -21.54 -4.01 1.64
C ALA A 100 -20.27 -4.16 2.48
N GLY A 101 -19.10 -3.90 1.87
CA GLY A 101 -17.82 -3.89 2.57
C GLY A 101 -17.73 -2.79 3.61
N LEU A 102 -18.03 -1.53 3.25
CA LEU A 102 -18.02 -0.39 4.16
C LEU A 102 -18.96 -0.63 5.35
N LYS A 103 -20.19 -1.10 5.10
CA LYS A 103 -21.15 -1.46 6.17
C LYS A 103 -20.65 -2.58 7.07
N SER A 104 -19.98 -3.59 6.52
CA SER A 104 -19.39 -4.68 7.31
C SER A 104 -18.23 -4.19 8.19
N TYR A 105 -17.46 -3.22 7.72
CA TYR A 105 -16.28 -2.69 8.41
C TYR A 105 -16.60 -1.66 9.50
N GLU A 106 -17.80 -1.09 9.50
CA GLU A 106 -18.30 -0.24 10.60
C GLU A 106 -18.36 -1.01 11.93
N ASP A 107 -18.80 -2.25 11.88
CA ASP A 107 -18.87 -3.17 13.01
C ASP A 107 -18.93 -4.63 12.53
N THR A 108 -17.82 -5.33 12.59
CA THR A 108 -17.67 -6.72 12.14
C THR A 108 -18.46 -7.73 12.95
N ARG A 109 -19.05 -7.34 14.09
CA ARG A 109 -19.91 -8.17 14.95
C ARG A 109 -21.34 -8.30 14.37
N ILE A 110 -21.73 -7.42 13.43
CA ILE A 110 -23.08 -7.42 12.85
C ILE A 110 -23.15 -8.47 11.75
N SER A 111 -23.69 -9.64 12.07
CA SER A 111 -23.77 -10.80 11.18
C SER A 111 -24.51 -10.51 9.86
N GLU A 112 -25.53 -9.64 9.87
CA GLU A 112 -26.26 -9.26 8.67
C GLU A 112 -25.38 -8.53 7.65
N ASN A 113 -24.52 -7.60 8.12
CA ASN A 113 -23.58 -6.88 7.27
C ASN A 113 -22.48 -7.81 6.73
N ALA A 114 -21.98 -8.71 7.57
CA ALA A 114 -21.00 -9.72 7.14
C ALA A 114 -21.60 -10.66 6.06
N ALA A 115 -22.86 -11.09 6.24
CA ALA A 115 -23.56 -11.93 5.26
C ALA A 115 -23.76 -11.18 3.92
N ARG A 116 -24.19 -9.90 3.96
CA ARG A 116 -24.35 -9.07 2.76
C ARG A 116 -23.01 -8.88 2.03
N PHE A 117 -21.92 -8.68 2.75
CA PHE A 117 -20.61 -8.56 2.12
C PHE A 117 -20.16 -9.89 1.47
N SER A 118 -20.38 -11.02 2.15
CA SER A 118 -20.13 -12.34 1.55
C SER A 118 -20.98 -12.59 0.29
N GLU A 119 -22.25 -12.16 0.29
CA GLU A 119 -23.10 -12.21 -0.90
C GLU A 119 -22.52 -11.36 -2.04
N ALA A 120 -22.11 -10.11 -1.75
CA ALA A 120 -21.51 -9.22 -2.74
C ALA A 120 -20.23 -9.81 -3.36
N GLN A 121 -19.40 -10.51 -2.56
CA GLN A 121 -18.23 -11.26 -3.06
C GLN A 121 -18.63 -12.37 -4.04
N GLY A 122 -19.72 -13.08 -3.73
CA GLY A 122 -20.29 -14.09 -4.64
C GLY A 122 -20.80 -13.50 -5.96
N LEU A 123 -21.48 -12.36 -5.90
CA LEU A 123 -21.94 -11.63 -7.09
C LEU A 123 -20.76 -11.14 -7.94
N TYR A 124 -19.70 -10.63 -7.31
CA TYR A 124 -18.49 -10.24 -8.01
C TYR A 124 -17.81 -11.41 -8.73
N SER A 125 -17.80 -12.59 -8.12
CA SER A 125 -17.29 -13.81 -8.76
C SER A 125 -18.11 -14.18 -10.00
N GLN A 126 -19.44 -14.01 -9.96
CA GLN A 126 -20.31 -14.24 -11.13
C GLN A 126 -20.03 -13.23 -12.26
N TYR A 127 -19.80 -11.96 -11.92
CA TYR A 127 -19.37 -10.93 -12.87
C TYR A 127 -18.08 -11.30 -13.58
N GLN A 128 -17.05 -11.71 -12.82
CA GLN A 128 -15.78 -12.16 -13.39
C GLN A 128 -15.94 -13.37 -14.33
N GLN A 129 -16.78 -14.31 -13.93
CA GLN A 129 -17.07 -15.47 -14.77
C GLN A 129 -17.78 -15.08 -16.08
N ALA A 130 -18.74 -14.15 -16.03
CA ALA A 130 -19.44 -13.65 -17.21
C ALA A 130 -18.50 -12.96 -18.21
N LEU A 131 -17.44 -12.29 -17.71
CA LEU A 131 -16.44 -11.57 -18.51
C LEU A 131 -15.25 -12.41 -18.94
N SER A 132 -15.16 -13.67 -18.55
CA SER A 132 -13.98 -14.52 -18.81
C SER A 132 -13.61 -14.64 -20.30
N TYR A 133 -14.54 -14.37 -21.21
CA TYR A 133 -14.32 -14.40 -22.66
C TYR A 133 -13.67 -13.13 -23.21
N PHE A 134 -13.82 -11.98 -22.52
CA PHE A 134 -13.53 -10.67 -23.10
C PHE A 134 -12.05 -10.52 -23.50
N THR A 135 -11.13 -10.75 -22.56
CA THR A 135 -9.69 -10.63 -22.84
C THR A 135 -9.22 -11.62 -23.91
N PRO A 136 -9.54 -12.92 -23.85
CA PRO A 136 -9.16 -13.85 -24.92
C PRO A 136 -9.67 -13.45 -26.30
N GLU A 137 -10.93 -13.03 -26.41
CA GLU A 137 -11.50 -12.62 -27.71
C GLU A 137 -10.87 -11.30 -28.20
N LEU A 138 -10.64 -10.33 -27.33
CA LEU A 138 -9.96 -9.09 -27.68
C LEU A 138 -8.54 -9.37 -28.21
N LEU A 139 -7.79 -10.25 -27.55
CA LEU A 139 -6.45 -10.64 -27.98
C LEU A 139 -6.44 -11.45 -29.29
N ALA A 140 -7.54 -12.11 -29.64
CA ALA A 140 -7.70 -12.82 -30.92
C ALA A 140 -7.95 -11.86 -32.09
N ILE A 141 -8.38 -10.62 -31.88
CA ILE A 141 -8.54 -9.61 -32.92
C ILE A 141 -7.15 -9.23 -33.45
N PRO A 142 -6.85 -9.38 -34.76
CA PRO A 142 -5.57 -8.97 -35.33
C PRO A 142 -5.29 -7.49 -35.06
N GLU A 143 -4.05 -7.14 -34.73
CA GLU A 143 -3.65 -5.77 -34.39
C GLU A 143 -4.06 -4.73 -35.48
N PRO A 144 -3.84 -4.96 -36.80
CA PRO A 144 -4.30 -4.01 -37.81
C PRO A 144 -5.81 -3.81 -37.79
N THR A 145 -6.59 -4.87 -37.49
CA THR A 145 -8.05 -4.81 -37.40
C THR A 145 -8.48 -4.01 -36.16
N LEU A 146 -7.86 -4.24 -35.01
CA LEU A 146 -8.14 -3.48 -33.80
C LEU A 146 -7.82 -1.99 -34.00
N THR A 147 -6.68 -1.67 -34.60
CA THR A 147 -6.32 -0.29 -34.93
C THR A 147 -7.36 0.34 -35.86
N GLN A 148 -7.78 -0.36 -36.91
CA GLN A 148 -8.84 0.10 -37.82
C GLN A 148 -10.16 0.33 -37.06
N PHE A 149 -10.52 -0.55 -36.13
CA PHE A 149 -11.73 -0.37 -35.32
C PHE A 149 -11.68 0.92 -34.51
N ILE A 150 -10.54 1.16 -33.82
CA ILE A 150 -10.33 2.37 -33.01
C ILE A 150 -10.43 3.63 -33.89
N GLU A 151 -9.79 3.64 -35.05
CA GLU A 151 -9.76 4.81 -35.93
C GLU A 151 -11.09 5.10 -36.65
N SER A 152 -11.88 4.05 -36.94
CA SER A 152 -13.09 4.18 -37.78
C SER A 152 -14.41 4.18 -36.99
N THR A 153 -14.39 3.90 -35.69
CA THR A 153 -15.62 3.79 -34.88
C THR A 153 -15.70 4.95 -33.89
N PRO A 154 -16.56 5.96 -34.14
CA PRO A 154 -16.72 7.09 -33.21
C PRO A 154 -17.09 6.61 -31.79
N GLY A 155 -16.36 7.10 -30.80
CA GLY A 155 -16.50 6.73 -29.39
C GLY A 155 -15.53 5.63 -28.94
N LEU A 156 -14.97 4.82 -29.86
CA LEU A 156 -14.02 3.78 -29.48
C LEU A 156 -12.61 4.35 -29.20
N GLU A 157 -12.30 5.53 -29.71
CA GLU A 157 -11.05 6.26 -29.44
C GLU A 157 -10.85 6.56 -27.95
N ILE A 158 -11.94 6.71 -27.19
CA ILE A 158 -11.89 6.90 -25.73
C ILE A 158 -11.22 5.71 -25.04
N TYR A 159 -11.35 4.52 -25.60
CA TYR A 159 -10.83 3.27 -25.04
C TYR A 159 -9.46 2.86 -25.61
N ALA A 160 -8.84 3.73 -26.43
CA ALA A 160 -7.62 3.38 -27.15
C ALA A 160 -6.49 2.89 -26.23
N HIS A 161 -6.21 3.61 -25.14
CA HIS A 161 -5.18 3.21 -24.17
C HIS A 161 -5.55 1.91 -23.42
N TYR A 162 -6.81 1.74 -23.01
CA TYR A 162 -7.30 0.53 -22.37
C TYR A 162 -7.14 -0.70 -23.28
N LEU A 163 -7.45 -0.55 -24.57
CA LEU A 163 -7.31 -1.60 -25.59
C LEU A 163 -5.84 -1.90 -25.87
N ASP A 164 -4.99 -0.88 -25.99
CA ASP A 164 -3.54 -1.01 -26.14
C ASP A 164 -2.93 -1.75 -24.96
N GLU A 165 -3.24 -1.33 -23.73
CA GLU A 165 -2.75 -1.98 -22.52
C GLU A 165 -3.14 -3.47 -22.43
N THR A 166 -4.36 -3.80 -22.83
CA THR A 166 -4.81 -5.19 -22.88
C THR A 166 -4.09 -5.95 -23.99
N ALA A 167 -3.97 -5.36 -25.18
CA ALA A 167 -3.33 -5.96 -26.35
C ALA A 167 -1.83 -6.20 -26.16
N ARG A 168 -1.17 -5.41 -25.32
CA ARG A 168 0.25 -5.54 -24.95
C ARG A 168 0.61 -6.94 -24.43
N MET A 169 -0.36 -7.65 -23.81
CA MET A 169 -0.15 -9.02 -23.33
C MET A 169 -0.15 -10.09 -24.42
N ARG A 170 -0.51 -9.73 -25.67
CA ARG A 170 -0.63 -10.68 -26.80
C ARG A 170 0.62 -11.55 -27.04
N PRO A 171 1.86 -11.04 -27.01
CA PRO A 171 3.06 -11.87 -27.21
C PRO A 171 3.23 -12.97 -26.16
N TYR A 172 2.61 -12.82 -24.99
CA TYR A 172 2.70 -13.73 -23.85
C TYR A 172 1.41 -14.50 -23.59
N THR A 173 0.44 -14.39 -24.50
CA THR A 173 -0.82 -15.14 -24.44
C THR A 173 -0.66 -16.43 -25.23
N LEU A 174 -0.99 -17.53 -24.59
CA LEU A 174 -0.87 -18.87 -25.16
C LEU A 174 -2.14 -19.28 -25.92
N SER A 175 -2.14 -20.48 -26.50
CA SER A 175 -3.35 -21.03 -27.11
C SER A 175 -4.47 -21.22 -26.08
N GLU A 176 -5.72 -21.25 -26.52
CA GLU A 176 -6.89 -21.44 -25.64
C GLU A 176 -6.76 -22.70 -24.77
N ALA A 177 -6.24 -23.79 -25.31
CA ALA A 177 -6.04 -25.05 -24.60
C ALA A 177 -4.98 -24.91 -23.50
N GLU A 178 -3.87 -24.19 -23.76
CA GLU A 178 -2.80 -23.93 -22.79
C GLU A 178 -3.24 -22.95 -21.73
N GLU A 179 -3.94 -21.86 -22.09
CA GLU A 179 -4.52 -20.91 -21.12
C GLU A 179 -5.50 -21.60 -20.17
N LYS A 180 -6.34 -22.48 -20.70
CA LYS A 180 -7.25 -23.29 -19.88
C LYS A 180 -6.50 -24.21 -18.93
N LEU A 181 -5.40 -24.84 -19.39
CA LEU A 181 -4.58 -25.69 -18.54
C LEU A 181 -3.90 -24.88 -17.42
N LEU A 182 -3.34 -23.71 -17.75
CA LEU A 182 -2.73 -22.81 -16.74
C LEU A 182 -3.78 -22.30 -15.74
N ALA A 183 -4.99 -21.97 -16.21
CA ALA A 183 -6.08 -21.57 -15.32
C ALA A 183 -6.51 -22.69 -14.37
N MET A 184 -6.52 -23.95 -14.82
CA MET A 184 -6.77 -25.10 -13.94
C MET A 184 -5.62 -25.36 -12.95
N ALA A 185 -4.39 -25.05 -13.34
CA ALA A 185 -3.22 -25.24 -12.50
C ALA A 185 -3.11 -24.12 -11.42
N SER A 186 -3.71 -22.95 -11.64
CA SER A 186 -3.58 -21.85 -10.66
C SER A 186 -4.23 -22.16 -9.33
N ASP A 187 -5.37 -22.83 -9.26
CA ASP A 187 -6.02 -23.14 -7.97
C ASP A 187 -5.12 -23.93 -7.02
N PRO A 188 -4.51 -25.07 -7.37
CA PRO A 188 -3.59 -25.77 -6.48
C PRO A 188 -2.25 -25.03 -6.27
N LEU A 189 -1.77 -24.26 -7.27
CA LEU A 189 -0.49 -23.56 -7.21
C LEU A 189 -0.56 -22.20 -6.54
N ASP A 190 -1.74 -21.69 -6.19
CA ASP A 190 -1.96 -20.44 -5.47
C ASP A 190 -2.29 -20.65 -3.98
N LYS A 191 -2.12 -21.87 -3.44
CA LYS A 191 -2.46 -22.20 -2.04
C LYS A 191 -1.40 -21.75 -1.02
N PHE A 192 -0.20 -21.38 -1.45
CA PHE A 192 0.91 -21.06 -0.54
C PHE A 192 0.61 -19.87 0.38
N ASP A 193 -0.08 -18.84 -0.10
CA ASP A 193 -0.57 -17.73 0.70
C ASP A 193 -1.56 -18.19 1.78
N SER A 194 -2.50 -19.05 1.42
CA SER A 194 -3.48 -19.62 2.36
C SER A 194 -2.81 -20.47 3.43
N VAL A 195 -1.76 -21.24 3.08
CA VAL A 195 -0.98 -22.02 4.04
C VAL A 195 -0.24 -21.09 5.01
N PHE A 196 0.38 -20.03 4.49
CA PHE A 196 1.04 -19.03 5.32
C PHE A 196 0.04 -18.35 6.26
N THR A 197 -1.12 -17.94 5.76
CA THR A 197 -2.17 -17.29 6.55
C THR A 197 -2.66 -18.19 7.67
N ALA A 198 -2.85 -19.49 7.41
CA ALA A 198 -3.24 -20.45 8.44
C ALA A 198 -2.16 -20.58 9.54
N ILE A 199 -0.89 -20.65 9.15
CA ILE A 199 0.23 -20.70 10.10
C ILE A 199 0.28 -19.40 10.92
N ASP A 200 0.34 -18.25 10.26
CA ASP A 200 0.56 -16.94 10.87
C ASP A 200 -0.59 -16.50 11.79
N SER A 201 -1.83 -16.73 11.34
CA SER A 201 -3.03 -16.22 12.02
C SER A 201 -3.70 -17.23 12.97
N SER A 202 -3.38 -18.54 12.87
CA SER A 202 -4.09 -19.59 13.61
C SER A 202 -3.20 -20.55 14.37
N ASP A 203 -2.08 -20.98 13.80
CA ASP A 203 -1.27 -22.06 14.37
C ASP A 203 -0.11 -21.53 15.23
N LEU A 204 0.46 -20.35 14.90
CA LEU A 204 1.53 -19.75 15.68
C LEU A 204 1.00 -19.17 17.00
N SER A 205 1.68 -19.52 18.08
CA SER A 205 1.53 -18.87 19.38
C SER A 205 2.87 -18.25 19.78
N PHE A 206 2.83 -16.96 20.13
CA PHE A 206 4.03 -16.22 20.54
C PHE A 206 4.26 -16.26 22.06
N GLY A 207 3.39 -16.96 22.81
CA GLY A 207 3.48 -17.08 24.25
C GLY A 207 3.05 -15.83 25.01
N THR A 208 3.51 -15.73 26.27
CA THR A 208 3.27 -14.58 27.15
C THR A 208 4.58 -13.86 27.43
N MET A 209 4.48 -12.58 27.82
CA MET A 209 5.59 -11.75 28.26
C MET A 209 5.16 -10.85 29.41
N ILE A 210 6.12 -10.29 30.13
CA ILE A 210 5.85 -9.31 31.17
C ILE A 210 5.93 -7.91 30.55
N ASP A 211 4.86 -7.14 30.68
CA ASP A 211 4.79 -5.77 30.18
C ASP A 211 5.55 -4.76 31.07
N GLU A 212 5.43 -3.47 30.76
CA GLU A 212 6.05 -2.37 31.52
C GLU A 212 5.48 -2.21 32.93
N SER A 213 4.23 -2.63 33.15
CA SER A 213 3.58 -2.57 34.47
C SER A 213 3.93 -3.76 35.35
N GLY A 214 4.60 -4.78 34.80
CA GLY A 214 4.93 -6.03 35.47
C GLY A 214 3.83 -7.08 35.37
N GLU A 215 2.83 -6.88 34.51
CA GLU A 215 1.76 -7.84 34.28
C GLU A 215 2.13 -8.85 33.19
N GLU A 216 1.68 -10.10 33.35
CA GLU A 216 1.84 -11.12 32.34
C GLU A 216 0.74 -10.96 31.28
N ILE A 217 1.15 -10.75 30.03
CA ILE A 217 0.26 -10.52 28.90
C ILE A 217 0.60 -11.45 27.72
N GLU A 218 -0.41 -11.79 26.94
CA GLU A 218 -0.23 -12.57 25.72
C GLU A 218 0.39 -11.71 24.61
N LEU A 219 1.46 -12.21 23.98
CA LEU A 219 2.07 -11.61 22.79
C LEU A 219 1.29 -12.02 21.55
N THR A 220 0.89 -11.05 20.75
CA THR A 220 0.20 -11.25 19.47
C THR A 220 0.84 -10.40 18.37
N ASN A 221 0.61 -10.73 17.09
CA ASN A 221 1.08 -9.90 15.96
C ASN A 221 0.65 -8.43 16.10
N SER A 222 -0.57 -8.17 16.54
CA SER A 222 -1.09 -6.80 16.71
C SER A 222 -0.43 -6.05 17.88
N ARG A 223 -0.06 -6.73 18.95
CA ARG A 223 0.62 -6.11 20.12
C ARG A 223 2.11 -5.95 19.92
N TYR A 224 2.72 -6.79 19.09
CA TYR A 224 4.16 -6.79 18.84
C TYR A 224 4.69 -5.41 18.44
N GLY A 225 4.02 -4.73 17.51
CA GLY A 225 4.41 -3.39 17.08
C GLY A 225 4.42 -2.39 18.23
N ALA A 226 3.38 -2.39 19.07
CA ALA A 226 3.29 -1.50 20.23
C ALA A 226 4.43 -1.75 21.23
N PHE A 227 4.76 -3.02 21.50
CA PHE A 227 5.86 -3.35 22.42
C PHE A 227 7.25 -2.95 21.90
N LEU A 228 7.46 -2.94 20.59
CA LEU A 228 8.71 -2.45 20.02
C LEU A 228 8.93 -0.94 20.22
N HIS A 229 7.86 -0.18 20.46
CA HIS A 229 7.94 1.25 20.78
C HIS A 229 7.99 1.54 22.30
N SER A 230 8.03 0.50 23.14
CA SER A 230 8.20 0.65 24.57
C SER A 230 9.50 1.38 24.92
N THR A 231 9.48 2.22 25.95
CA THR A 231 10.69 2.82 26.52
C THR A 231 11.52 1.81 27.31
N ASP A 232 10.90 0.73 27.80
CA ASP A 232 11.61 -0.37 28.49
C ASP A 232 12.26 -1.31 27.45
N ARG A 233 13.60 -1.31 27.41
CA ARG A 233 14.37 -2.15 26.49
C ARG A 233 14.08 -3.64 26.65
N ARG A 234 13.84 -4.12 27.90
CA ARG A 234 13.48 -5.49 28.18
C ARG A 234 12.18 -5.88 27.48
N VAL A 235 11.17 -5.02 27.53
CA VAL A 235 9.86 -5.26 26.87
C VAL A 235 10.04 -5.40 25.36
N ARG A 236 10.83 -4.52 24.73
CA ARG A 236 11.15 -4.61 23.31
C ARG A 236 11.86 -5.91 22.95
N GLU A 237 12.89 -6.27 23.74
CA GLU A 237 13.67 -7.49 23.56
C GLU A 237 12.80 -8.75 23.70
N ASP A 238 11.97 -8.82 24.77
CA ASP A 238 11.10 -9.95 25.05
C ASP A 238 10.05 -10.13 23.94
N ALA A 239 9.43 -9.04 23.48
CA ALA A 239 8.48 -9.05 22.38
C ALA A 239 9.13 -9.55 21.09
N TRP A 240 10.30 -9.03 20.75
CA TRP A 240 11.04 -9.41 19.55
C TRP A 240 11.44 -10.89 19.60
N LYS A 241 12.05 -11.32 20.70
CA LYS A 241 12.46 -12.73 20.88
C LYS A 241 11.26 -13.68 20.87
N GLY A 242 10.17 -13.34 21.53
CA GLY A 242 8.96 -14.15 21.58
C GLY A 242 8.39 -14.39 20.18
N LEU A 243 8.25 -13.32 19.39
CA LEU A 243 7.78 -13.43 18.01
C LEU A 243 8.70 -14.30 17.15
N PHE A 244 9.99 -13.94 17.06
CA PHE A 244 10.91 -14.63 16.16
C PHE A 244 11.24 -16.06 16.58
N GLN A 245 11.17 -16.38 17.88
CA GLN A 245 11.34 -17.76 18.34
C GLN A 245 10.19 -18.65 17.86
N ALA A 246 8.97 -18.14 17.81
CA ALA A 246 7.83 -18.86 17.25
C ALA A 246 8.03 -19.18 15.76
N TYR A 247 8.39 -18.18 14.95
CA TYR A 247 8.72 -18.40 13.53
C TYR A 247 9.90 -19.35 13.33
N LYS A 248 10.93 -19.28 14.17
CA LYS A 248 12.08 -20.18 14.12
C LYS A 248 11.69 -21.65 14.24
N THR A 249 10.68 -21.99 15.03
CA THR A 249 10.18 -23.37 15.17
C THR A 249 9.64 -23.95 13.86
N LEU A 250 9.14 -23.08 12.96
CA LEU A 250 8.56 -23.43 11.66
C LEU A 250 9.44 -23.04 10.46
N ASN A 251 10.71 -22.64 10.69
CA ASN A 251 11.55 -22.09 9.63
C ASN A 251 11.66 -23.01 8.39
N HIS A 252 11.82 -24.34 8.59
CA HIS A 252 11.84 -25.30 7.48
C HIS A 252 10.50 -25.41 6.75
N THR A 253 9.38 -25.36 7.48
CA THR A 253 8.04 -25.41 6.89
C THR A 253 7.78 -24.15 6.06
N LEU A 254 8.09 -22.99 6.62
CA LEU A 254 7.94 -21.70 5.93
C LEU A 254 8.85 -21.60 4.71
N ALA A 255 10.09 -22.13 4.80
CA ALA A 255 11.00 -22.19 3.67
C ALA A 255 10.47 -23.08 2.53
N ALA A 256 9.92 -24.26 2.87
CA ALA A 256 9.33 -25.15 1.88
C ALA A 256 8.08 -24.53 1.23
N ASN A 257 7.26 -23.83 2.02
CA ASN A 257 6.10 -23.10 1.52
C ASN A 257 6.51 -21.98 0.56
N TYR A 258 7.50 -21.17 0.93
CA TYR A 258 8.01 -20.09 0.09
C TYR A 258 8.71 -20.63 -1.18
N GLU A 259 9.52 -21.69 -1.07
CA GLU A 259 10.13 -22.33 -2.24
C GLU A 259 9.05 -22.80 -3.24
N GLY A 260 8.00 -23.46 -2.73
CA GLY A 260 6.86 -23.91 -3.54
C GLY A 260 6.18 -22.74 -4.27
N HIS A 261 5.97 -21.65 -3.55
CA HIS A 261 5.41 -20.42 -4.11
C HIS A 261 6.30 -19.84 -5.21
N VAL A 262 7.58 -19.62 -4.97
CA VAL A 262 8.54 -19.08 -5.96
C VAL A 262 8.59 -19.98 -7.20
N LYS A 263 8.66 -21.32 -7.02
CA LYS A 263 8.63 -22.28 -8.13
C LYS A 263 7.35 -22.17 -8.96
N SER A 264 6.22 -22.01 -8.30
CA SER A 264 4.92 -21.78 -8.98
C SER A 264 4.97 -20.52 -9.84
N ARG A 265 5.46 -19.41 -9.29
CA ARG A 265 5.55 -18.13 -10.03
C ARG A 265 6.53 -18.22 -11.21
N VAL A 266 7.69 -18.84 -11.02
CA VAL A 266 8.67 -19.10 -12.08
C VAL A 266 8.10 -20.01 -13.16
N PHE A 267 7.30 -21.03 -12.79
CA PHE A 267 6.61 -21.89 -13.76
C PHE A 267 5.67 -21.08 -14.67
N PHE A 268 4.80 -20.24 -14.10
CA PHE A 268 3.89 -19.41 -14.90
C PHE A 268 4.64 -18.43 -15.81
N SER A 269 5.74 -17.86 -15.37
CA SER A 269 6.55 -16.94 -16.17
C SER A 269 7.21 -17.65 -17.34
N ARG A 270 7.80 -18.81 -17.12
CA ARG A 270 8.42 -19.63 -18.16
C ARG A 270 7.41 -20.18 -19.15
N ALA A 271 6.24 -20.63 -18.67
CA ALA A 271 5.18 -21.13 -19.53
C ALA A 271 4.71 -20.04 -20.52
N ARG A 272 4.74 -18.77 -20.13
CA ARG A 272 4.38 -17.62 -20.98
C ARG A 272 5.55 -17.07 -21.79
N GLY A 273 6.75 -17.59 -21.63
CA GLY A 273 7.93 -17.19 -22.40
C GLY A 273 8.64 -15.94 -21.88
N PHE A 274 8.45 -15.57 -20.61
CA PHE A 274 9.23 -14.51 -20.00
C PHE A 274 10.62 -15.00 -19.58
N ASP A 275 11.63 -14.13 -19.71
CA ASP A 275 13.03 -14.41 -19.35
C ASP A 275 13.21 -14.64 -17.85
N SER A 276 12.43 -13.93 -17.02
CA SER A 276 12.45 -14.06 -15.56
C SER A 276 11.09 -13.76 -14.94
N ARG A 277 10.89 -14.14 -13.67
CA ARG A 277 9.68 -13.77 -12.94
C ARG A 277 9.61 -12.25 -12.70
N LEU A 278 10.74 -11.60 -12.45
CA LEU A 278 10.81 -10.14 -12.32
C LEU A 278 10.36 -9.46 -13.62
N ALA A 279 10.87 -9.91 -14.78
CA ALA A 279 10.44 -9.38 -16.08
C ALA A 279 8.93 -9.54 -16.30
N HIS A 280 8.36 -10.70 -15.91
CA HIS A 280 6.92 -10.92 -15.98
C HIS A 280 6.14 -9.96 -15.06
N ALA A 281 6.56 -9.79 -13.81
CA ALA A 281 5.88 -8.94 -12.83
C ALA A 281 5.90 -7.47 -13.26
N THR A 282 7.05 -6.96 -13.67
CA THR A 282 7.20 -5.57 -14.10
C THR A 282 6.46 -5.31 -15.43
N TYR A 283 6.57 -6.22 -16.39
CA TYR A 283 5.84 -6.13 -17.65
C TYR A 283 4.33 -6.10 -17.42
N SER A 284 3.78 -6.97 -16.59
CA SER A 284 2.35 -7.01 -16.29
C SER A 284 1.81 -5.69 -15.74
N ASN A 285 2.64 -4.93 -15.03
CA ASN A 285 2.29 -3.63 -14.47
C ASN A 285 2.67 -2.45 -15.38
N ALA A 286 3.18 -2.71 -16.58
CA ALA A 286 3.70 -1.71 -17.52
C ALA A 286 4.83 -0.85 -16.91
N ILE A 287 5.66 -1.46 -16.08
CA ILE A 287 6.83 -0.84 -15.46
C ILE A 287 8.10 -1.36 -16.15
N PRO A 288 8.98 -0.51 -16.66
CA PRO A 288 10.30 -0.94 -17.13
C PRO A 288 11.11 -1.60 -16.01
N ILE A 289 11.80 -2.70 -16.32
CA ILE A 289 12.57 -3.47 -15.32
C ILE A 289 13.69 -2.63 -14.69
N GLU A 290 14.16 -1.61 -15.40
CA GLU A 290 15.17 -0.65 -14.95
C GLU A 290 14.72 0.10 -13.70
N VAL A 291 13.42 0.35 -13.53
CA VAL A 291 12.87 1.01 -12.34
C VAL A 291 13.18 0.18 -11.09
N PHE A 292 12.94 -1.13 -11.16
CA PHE A 292 13.26 -2.05 -10.07
C PHE A 292 14.78 -2.15 -9.82
N ASN A 293 15.55 -2.35 -10.89
CA ASN A 293 17.00 -2.53 -10.79
C ASN A 293 17.69 -1.28 -10.24
N ASN A 294 17.28 -0.09 -10.70
CA ASN A 294 17.82 1.18 -10.20
C ASN A 294 17.47 1.38 -8.74
N LEU A 295 16.22 1.09 -8.34
CA LEU A 295 15.81 1.19 -6.93
C LEU A 295 16.70 0.36 -6.03
N VAL A 296 16.76 -0.95 -6.27
CA VAL A 296 17.51 -1.89 -5.41
C VAL A 296 18.99 -1.53 -5.37
N LYS A 297 19.57 -1.26 -6.54
CA LYS A 297 21.00 -0.90 -6.62
C LYS A 297 21.31 0.40 -5.90
N THR A 298 20.56 1.47 -6.19
CA THR A 298 20.88 2.80 -5.66
C THR A 298 20.59 2.90 -4.17
N ALA A 299 19.49 2.27 -3.67
CA ALA A 299 19.19 2.24 -2.25
C ALA A 299 20.25 1.47 -1.45
N ARG A 300 20.76 0.35 -1.98
CA ARG A 300 21.83 -0.42 -1.36
C ARG A 300 23.15 0.34 -1.35
N ASP A 301 23.57 0.83 -2.51
CA ASP A 301 24.84 1.56 -2.66
C ASP A 301 24.84 2.89 -1.88
N GLY A 302 23.66 3.47 -1.66
CA GLY A 302 23.42 4.71 -0.90
C GLY A 302 22.96 4.48 0.54
N SER A 303 23.31 3.37 1.18
CA SER A 303 22.87 3.04 2.56
C SER A 303 23.68 3.72 3.68
N ALA A 304 24.77 4.42 3.37
CA ALA A 304 25.61 5.07 4.38
C ALA A 304 24.86 6.06 5.30
N PRO A 305 23.94 6.93 4.80
CA PRO A 305 23.13 7.79 5.67
C PRO A 305 22.22 6.99 6.63
N LEU A 306 21.65 5.87 6.19
CA LEU A 306 20.89 4.97 7.07
C LEU A 306 21.74 4.45 8.22
N GLN A 307 22.95 3.98 7.91
CA GLN A 307 23.89 3.49 8.92
C GLN A 307 24.29 4.61 9.89
N ARG A 308 24.50 5.83 9.40
CA ARG A 308 24.75 7.02 10.25
C ARG A 308 23.57 7.33 11.18
N TYR A 309 22.35 7.31 10.67
CA TYR A 309 21.15 7.49 11.48
C TYR A 309 21.06 6.44 12.60
N LEU A 310 21.32 5.19 12.31
CA LEU A 310 21.26 4.10 13.30
C LEU A 310 22.35 4.23 14.36
N LYS A 311 23.55 4.70 14.01
CA LYS A 311 24.59 5.03 14.98
C LYS A 311 24.22 6.24 15.86
N LEU A 312 23.50 7.21 15.30
CA LEU A 312 22.95 8.33 16.07
C LEU A 312 21.88 7.85 17.06
N ARG A 313 21.02 6.90 16.67
CA ARG A 313 20.04 6.25 17.57
C ARG A 313 20.74 5.49 18.69
N GLU A 314 21.81 4.72 18.40
CA GLU A 314 22.63 4.00 19.39
C GLU A 314 23.12 4.96 20.48
N LYS A 315 23.68 6.12 20.06
CA LYS A 315 24.15 7.17 20.96
C LYS A 315 23.00 7.77 21.78
N ALA A 316 21.90 8.14 21.12
CA ALA A 316 20.75 8.78 21.78
C ALA A 316 20.05 7.87 22.80
N LEU A 317 19.97 6.58 22.52
CA LEU A 317 19.42 5.57 23.45
C LEU A 317 20.41 5.21 24.59
N GLY A 318 21.68 5.61 24.48
CA GLY A 318 22.71 5.30 25.48
C GLY A 318 23.00 3.80 25.60
N VAL A 319 22.83 3.04 24.51
CA VAL A 319 23.11 1.59 24.49
C VAL A 319 24.52 1.34 23.97
N GLU A 320 25.16 0.28 24.47
CA GLU A 320 26.51 -0.10 24.04
C GLU A 320 26.54 -0.58 22.58
N GLN A 321 25.45 -1.21 22.15
CA GLN A 321 25.26 -1.72 20.80
C GLN A 321 23.75 -1.68 20.46
N LEU A 322 23.42 -1.15 19.27
CA LEU A 322 22.06 -1.12 18.79
C LEU A 322 21.63 -2.52 18.34
N GLU A 323 20.59 -3.03 18.95
CA GLU A 323 19.94 -4.28 18.56
C GLU A 323 18.74 -4.01 17.65
N ILE A 324 18.24 -5.04 16.97
CA ILE A 324 17.09 -4.88 16.06
C ILE A 324 15.86 -4.35 16.77
N TRP A 325 15.57 -4.78 17.99
CA TRP A 325 14.45 -4.27 18.78
C TRP A 325 14.63 -2.83 19.26
N ASP A 326 15.84 -2.26 19.19
CA ASP A 326 16.10 -0.86 19.51
C ASP A 326 15.81 0.09 18.32
N MET A 327 15.66 -0.44 17.11
CA MET A 327 15.38 0.38 15.92
C MET A 327 14.01 1.06 15.95
N TYR A 328 13.10 0.63 16.82
CA TYR A 328 11.75 1.18 16.96
C TYR A 328 11.58 1.98 18.27
N ALA A 329 12.59 1.96 19.14
CA ALA A 329 12.55 2.68 20.41
C ALA A 329 12.45 4.18 20.19
N PRO A 330 11.58 4.92 20.89
CA PRO A 330 11.57 6.37 20.82
C PRO A 330 12.89 6.92 21.39
N ILE A 331 13.62 7.70 20.60
CA ILE A 331 14.86 8.35 21.01
C ILE A 331 14.60 9.71 21.67
N VAL A 332 13.41 10.26 21.47
CA VAL A 332 12.90 11.48 22.10
C VAL A 332 11.45 11.22 22.54
N PRO A 333 11.04 11.67 23.73
CA PRO A 333 9.65 11.52 24.16
C PRO A 333 8.67 12.22 23.20
N PRO A 334 7.46 11.68 22.99
CA PRO A 334 6.45 12.33 22.16
C PRO A 334 6.11 13.73 22.70
N THR A 335 6.25 14.75 21.85
CA THR A 335 5.90 16.15 22.15
C THR A 335 4.51 16.52 21.62
N ILE A 336 4.00 15.81 20.61
CA ILE A 336 2.70 16.02 20.00
C ILE A 336 1.76 14.89 20.45
N LYS A 337 0.76 15.24 21.23
CA LYS A 337 -0.22 14.31 21.82
C LYS A 337 -1.50 15.06 22.19
N ASP A 338 -2.57 14.31 22.37
CA ASP A 338 -3.88 14.83 22.76
C ASP A 338 -4.45 15.85 21.77
N VAL A 339 -4.12 15.71 20.47
CA VAL A 339 -4.65 16.54 19.39
C VAL A 339 -6.11 16.15 19.14
N SER A 340 -7.03 17.11 19.18
CA SER A 340 -8.42 16.84 18.79
C SER A 340 -8.53 16.59 17.27
N PHE A 341 -9.61 15.94 16.85
CA PHE A 341 -9.81 15.67 15.42
C PHE A 341 -9.95 16.97 14.62
N GLU A 342 -10.62 17.99 15.18
CA GLU A 342 -10.79 19.31 14.58
C GLU A 342 -9.46 20.09 14.49
N GLU A 343 -8.55 19.89 15.42
CA GLU A 343 -7.20 20.45 15.33
C GLU A 343 -6.38 19.72 14.26
N ALA A 344 -6.46 18.38 14.21
CA ALA A 344 -5.81 17.60 13.17
C ALA A 344 -6.25 18.02 11.76
N GLN A 345 -7.55 18.26 11.56
CA GLN A 345 -8.07 18.78 10.30
C GLN A 345 -7.41 20.09 9.89
N LYS A 346 -7.24 21.02 10.85
CA LYS A 346 -6.62 22.33 10.59
C LYS A 346 -5.12 22.21 10.33
N ILE A 347 -4.41 21.39 11.11
CA ILE A 347 -2.98 21.13 10.93
C ILE A 347 -2.72 20.60 9.51
N VAL A 348 -3.49 19.60 9.08
CA VAL A 348 -3.37 19.02 7.74
C VAL A 348 -3.72 20.04 6.66
N ALA A 349 -4.85 20.76 6.78
CA ALA A 349 -5.25 21.77 5.81
C ALA A 349 -4.20 22.88 5.64
N ASP A 350 -3.64 23.38 6.75
CA ASP A 350 -2.62 24.42 6.74
C ASP A 350 -1.33 23.92 6.07
N ALA A 351 -0.93 22.70 6.37
CA ALA A 351 0.23 22.07 5.75
C ALA A 351 0.04 21.91 4.24
N LEU A 352 -1.15 21.52 3.78
CA LEU A 352 -1.44 21.26 2.37
C LEU A 352 -1.72 22.53 1.54
N THR A 353 -1.59 23.73 2.12
CA THR A 353 -1.74 25.01 1.41
C THR A 353 -0.91 25.11 0.12
N PRO A 354 0.33 24.60 0.01
CA PRO A 354 1.09 24.61 -1.24
C PRO A 354 0.40 23.88 -2.41
N LEU A 355 -0.53 22.95 -2.14
CA LEU A 355 -1.31 22.23 -3.15
C LEU A 355 -2.45 23.07 -3.76
N GLY A 356 -2.72 24.26 -3.20
CA GLY A 356 -3.61 25.26 -3.78
C GLY A 356 -5.09 25.07 -3.43
N GLU A 357 -5.88 26.08 -3.85
CA GLU A 357 -7.29 26.20 -3.46
C GLU A 357 -8.16 25.03 -3.98
N GLU A 358 -7.90 24.54 -5.20
CA GLU A 358 -8.63 23.40 -5.76
C GLU A 358 -8.49 22.17 -4.86
N TYR A 359 -7.27 21.85 -4.43
CA TYR A 359 -7.00 20.69 -3.55
C TYR A 359 -7.67 20.86 -2.18
N LEU A 360 -7.50 22.03 -1.57
CA LEU A 360 -8.08 22.33 -0.27
C LEU A 360 -9.61 22.39 -0.28
N SER A 361 -10.22 22.83 -1.37
CA SER A 361 -11.68 22.80 -1.50
C SER A 361 -12.24 21.38 -1.45
N VAL A 362 -11.55 20.43 -2.08
CA VAL A 362 -11.92 19.00 -2.02
C VAL A 362 -11.66 18.42 -0.62
N TYR A 363 -10.56 18.83 0.04
CA TYR A 363 -10.25 18.42 1.39
C TYR A 363 -11.41 18.77 2.38
N TRP A 364 -11.84 20.04 2.39
CA TRP A 364 -12.94 20.48 3.26
C TRP A 364 -14.30 19.89 2.87
N LYS A 365 -14.56 19.75 1.57
CA LYS A 365 -15.74 19.08 1.05
C LYS A 365 -15.93 17.69 1.63
N GLY A 366 -14.84 16.94 1.82
CA GLY A 366 -14.90 15.59 2.38
C GLY A 366 -15.48 15.55 3.80
N PHE A 367 -15.19 16.54 4.64
CA PHE A 367 -15.81 16.64 5.97
C PHE A 367 -17.25 17.11 5.90
N GLU A 368 -17.55 18.10 5.06
CA GLU A 368 -18.91 18.65 4.90
C GLU A 368 -19.89 17.61 4.37
N GLU A 369 -19.45 16.71 3.49
CA GLU A 369 -20.28 15.70 2.84
C GLU A 369 -20.24 14.32 3.54
N GLY A 370 -19.58 14.20 4.69
CA GLY A 370 -19.55 12.95 5.46
C GLY A 370 -18.79 11.82 4.76
N TRP A 371 -17.57 12.09 4.26
CA TRP A 371 -16.72 11.05 3.69
C TRP A 371 -16.01 10.22 4.76
N VAL A 372 -15.82 10.79 5.98
CA VAL A 372 -14.89 10.28 6.98
C VAL A 372 -15.60 9.56 8.12
N ASP A 373 -15.17 8.34 8.41
CA ASP A 373 -15.46 7.60 9.63
C ASP A 373 -14.20 7.63 10.52
N ALA A 374 -14.16 8.59 11.45
CA ALA A 374 -12.93 9.00 12.10
C ALA A 374 -12.58 8.19 13.35
N MET A 375 -13.57 7.89 14.22
CA MET A 375 -13.32 7.40 15.56
C MET A 375 -13.34 5.89 15.66
N ALA A 376 -12.55 5.34 16.59
CA ALA A 376 -12.62 3.93 16.95
C ALA A 376 -13.96 3.61 17.63
N ASN A 377 -14.54 2.45 17.31
CA ASN A 377 -15.65 1.86 18.03
C ASN A 377 -15.50 0.35 18.12
N ARG A 378 -16.24 -0.29 19.03
CA ARG A 378 -16.23 -1.74 19.17
C ARG A 378 -16.60 -2.41 17.85
N GLY A 379 -15.81 -3.39 17.44
CA GLY A 379 -16.03 -4.15 16.22
C GLY A 379 -15.64 -3.43 14.92
N LYS A 380 -15.25 -2.16 14.96
CA LYS A 380 -14.73 -1.47 13.77
C LYS A 380 -13.44 -2.12 13.29
N ARG A 381 -13.30 -2.24 11.97
CA ARG A 381 -12.09 -2.76 11.36
C ARG A 381 -10.88 -1.89 11.71
N GLY A 382 -9.77 -2.52 12.10
CA GLY A 382 -8.51 -1.83 12.37
C GLY A 382 -7.83 -1.29 11.11
N GLY A 383 -6.87 -0.40 11.30
CA GLY A 383 -6.16 0.31 10.25
C GLY A 383 -6.90 1.55 9.75
N ALA A 384 -6.40 2.13 8.66
CA ALA A 384 -7.03 3.23 7.93
C ALA A 384 -7.07 2.88 6.43
N TYR A 385 -8.01 3.46 5.70
CA TYR A 385 -8.13 3.28 4.25
C TYR A 385 -9.09 4.31 3.64
N SER A 386 -8.89 4.60 2.36
CA SER A 386 -9.86 5.31 1.51
C SER A 386 -10.44 4.34 0.48
N TRP A 387 -11.75 4.29 0.35
CA TRP A 387 -12.44 3.37 -0.57
C TRP A 387 -13.71 3.96 -1.15
N GLY A 388 -13.98 3.68 -2.43
CA GLY A 388 -15.16 4.15 -3.13
C GLY A 388 -15.25 3.56 -4.53
N THR A 389 -16.27 3.98 -5.28
CA THR A 389 -16.50 3.59 -6.68
C THR A 389 -16.43 4.81 -7.59
N TYR A 390 -16.49 4.59 -8.90
CA TYR A 390 -16.52 5.68 -9.87
C TYR A 390 -17.69 6.65 -9.63
N THR A 391 -18.82 6.16 -9.12
CA THR A 391 -20.05 6.94 -8.89
C THR A 391 -20.28 7.32 -7.44
N SER A 392 -19.40 6.94 -6.52
CA SER A 392 -19.53 7.26 -5.10
C SER A 392 -18.52 8.30 -4.64
N LYS A 393 -18.73 8.82 -3.42
CA LYS A 393 -17.71 9.53 -2.66
C LYS A 393 -16.51 8.60 -2.37
N PRO A 394 -15.27 9.13 -2.19
CA PRO A 394 -14.17 8.36 -1.64
C PRO A 394 -14.29 8.34 -0.11
N TYR A 395 -14.87 7.28 0.43
CA TYR A 395 -15.05 7.10 1.86
C TYR A 395 -13.74 6.76 2.55
N LEU A 396 -13.45 7.44 3.67
CA LEU A 396 -12.25 7.29 4.46
C LEU A 396 -12.60 6.72 5.83
N SER A 397 -11.92 5.65 6.24
CA SER A 397 -11.99 5.10 7.59
C SER A 397 -10.66 5.22 8.29
N MET A 398 -10.68 5.64 9.57
CA MET A 398 -9.52 5.60 10.46
C MET A 398 -9.94 5.36 11.90
N ASN A 399 -8.97 5.14 12.79
CA ASN A 399 -9.18 4.99 14.22
C ASN A 399 -8.37 6.10 14.93
N PHE A 400 -8.93 7.29 15.00
CA PHE A 400 -8.25 8.49 15.49
C PHE A 400 -8.13 8.50 17.02
N GLU A 401 -6.92 8.70 17.54
CA GLU A 401 -6.57 8.71 18.99
C GLU A 401 -5.79 9.96 19.42
N GLY A 402 -5.60 10.94 18.53
CA GLY A 402 -4.98 12.23 18.85
C GLY A 402 -3.46 12.22 18.90
N THR A 403 -2.78 11.28 18.25
CA THR A 403 -1.32 11.22 18.13
C THR A 403 -0.81 11.87 16.85
N LEU A 404 0.50 12.18 16.78
CA LEU A 404 1.15 12.62 15.53
C LEU A 404 0.90 11.63 14.39
N SER A 405 1.03 10.33 14.67
CA SER A 405 0.76 9.28 13.69
C SER A 405 -0.67 9.35 13.14
N ASN A 406 -1.65 9.69 13.97
CA ASN A 406 -3.03 9.85 13.48
C ASN A 406 -3.23 11.11 12.64
N VAL A 407 -2.49 12.20 12.91
CA VAL A 407 -2.49 13.39 12.06
C VAL A 407 -1.87 13.07 10.69
N SER A 408 -0.75 12.33 10.66
CA SER A 408 -0.12 11.85 9.43
C SER A 408 -1.06 10.90 8.67
N THR A 409 -1.70 9.94 9.36
CA THR A 409 -2.70 9.04 8.76
C THR A 409 -3.85 9.81 8.11
N LEU A 410 -4.34 10.88 8.76
CA LEU A 410 -5.40 11.72 8.17
C LEU A 410 -4.94 12.37 6.87
N ALA A 411 -3.71 12.91 6.82
CA ALA A 411 -3.12 13.48 5.61
C ALA A 411 -2.95 12.42 4.52
N HIS A 412 -2.50 11.23 4.89
CA HIS A 412 -2.30 10.08 4.01
C HIS A 412 -3.61 9.65 3.33
N GLU A 413 -4.64 9.33 4.12
CA GLU A 413 -5.92 8.84 3.59
C GLU A 413 -6.66 9.90 2.77
N TYR A 414 -6.50 11.19 3.14
CA TYR A 414 -7.00 12.26 2.29
C TYR A 414 -6.23 12.38 0.97
N GLY A 415 -4.96 12.02 0.91
CA GLY A 415 -4.22 11.90 -0.35
C GLY A 415 -4.90 10.93 -1.31
N HIS A 416 -5.27 9.74 -0.84
CA HIS A 416 -6.04 8.76 -1.62
C HIS A 416 -7.44 9.28 -2.00
N SER A 417 -8.14 9.88 -1.03
CA SER A 417 -9.50 10.37 -1.25
C SER A 417 -9.54 11.47 -2.31
N ILE A 418 -8.63 12.45 -2.24
CA ILE A 418 -8.56 13.56 -3.20
C ILE A 418 -8.07 13.05 -4.57
N HIS A 419 -7.10 12.15 -4.62
CA HIS A 419 -6.66 11.52 -5.87
C HIS A 419 -7.84 10.83 -6.58
N SER A 420 -8.57 9.98 -5.84
CA SER A 420 -9.76 9.31 -6.37
C SER A 420 -10.84 10.29 -6.83
N TYR A 421 -11.09 11.35 -6.04
CA TYR A 421 -12.06 12.38 -6.40
C TYR A 421 -11.68 13.12 -7.68
N LEU A 422 -10.43 13.60 -7.77
CA LEU A 422 -9.94 14.33 -8.94
C LEU A 422 -9.95 13.45 -10.19
N THR A 423 -9.50 12.20 -10.10
CA THR A 423 -9.55 11.22 -11.18
C THR A 423 -10.97 11.02 -11.69
N ARG A 424 -11.90 10.66 -10.79
CA ARG A 424 -13.29 10.28 -11.17
C ARG A 424 -14.10 11.45 -11.72
N ASN A 425 -13.78 12.67 -11.32
CA ASN A 425 -14.46 13.87 -11.85
C ASN A 425 -13.85 14.39 -13.16
N THR A 426 -12.70 13.84 -13.60
CA THR A 426 -12.01 14.32 -14.79
C THR A 426 -11.97 13.27 -15.90
N GLN A 427 -11.84 11.99 -15.53
CA GLN A 427 -11.69 10.90 -16.47
C GLN A 427 -13.01 10.17 -16.75
N PRO A 428 -13.19 9.57 -17.95
CA PRO A 428 -14.25 8.61 -18.16
C PRO A 428 -14.04 7.37 -17.29
N GLN A 429 -15.12 6.61 -17.03
CA GLN A 429 -15.10 5.46 -16.11
C GLN A 429 -13.95 4.47 -16.37
N VAL A 430 -13.62 4.20 -17.63
CA VAL A 430 -12.53 3.29 -18.01
C VAL A 430 -11.17 3.69 -17.42
N TYR A 431 -10.99 4.98 -17.14
CA TYR A 431 -9.79 5.57 -16.53
C TYR A 431 -10.04 6.19 -15.16
N GLY A 432 -11.22 5.93 -14.58
CA GLY A 432 -11.66 6.49 -13.31
C GLY A 432 -10.96 5.92 -12.06
N ASP A 433 -9.95 5.10 -12.26
CA ASP A 433 -9.09 4.54 -11.23
C ASP A 433 -7.60 4.67 -11.67
N TYR A 434 -6.67 4.39 -10.79
CA TYR A 434 -5.23 4.51 -11.04
C TYR A 434 -4.48 3.23 -10.67
N ARG A 435 -3.27 3.08 -11.21
CA ARG A 435 -2.44 1.88 -11.00
C ARG A 435 -1.84 1.87 -9.59
N THR A 436 -1.66 0.68 -9.03
CA THR A 436 -1.04 0.45 -7.72
C THR A 436 0.31 1.17 -7.59
N PHE A 437 1.09 1.22 -8.67
CA PHE A 437 2.40 1.87 -8.71
C PHE A 437 2.36 3.37 -8.35
N ILE A 438 1.24 4.07 -8.64
CA ILE A 438 1.06 5.49 -8.32
C ILE A 438 0.06 5.71 -7.18
N ALA A 439 -0.53 4.66 -6.64
CA ALA A 439 -1.61 4.76 -5.65
C ALA A 439 -1.15 5.47 -4.37
N GLU A 440 0.08 5.18 -3.90
CA GLU A 440 0.63 5.75 -2.66
C GLU A 440 1.30 7.12 -2.86
N ILE A 441 1.43 7.60 -4.09
CA ILE A 441 2.16 8.85 -4.34
C ILE A 441 1.42 10.05 -3.76
N ALA A 442 0.10 10.10 -3.91
CA ALA A 442 -0.69 11.20 -3.39
C ALA A 442 -0.71 11.22 -1.85
N SER A 443 -0.87 10.06 -1.22
CA SER A 443 -0.88 9.90 0.22
C SER A 443 0.47 10.29 0.83
N MET A 444 1.57 9.75 0.33
CA MET A 444 2.92 10.03 0.82
C MET A 444 3.40 11.45 0.48
N THR A 445 2.91 12.08 -0.60
CA THR A 445 3.19 13.48 -0.90
C THR A 445 2.55 14.40 0.16
N ASN A 446 1.32 14.10 0.59
CA ASN A 446 0.68 14.83 1.68
C ASN A 446 1.46 14.69 2.99
N GLU A 447 1.91 13.48 3.34
CA GLU A 447 2.72 13.24 4.54
C GLU A 447 4.05 14.00 4.50
N ALA A 448 4.75 13.98 3.36
CA ALA A 448 6.00 14.70 3.18
C ALA A 448 5.82 16.21 3.33
N ILE A 449 4.78 16.79 2.73
CA ILE A 449 4.46 18.22 2.86
C ILE A 449 4.07 18.56 4.31
N LEU A 450 3.23 17.72 4.96
CA LEU A 450 2.85 17.88 6.36
C LEU A 450 4.10 17.91 7.26
N MET A 451 4.98 16.95 7.12
CA MET A 451 6.18 16.85 7.94
C MET A 451 7.11 18.05 7.76
N GLN A 452 7.33 18.50 6.51
CA GLN A 452 8.13 19.69 6.22
C GLN A 452 7.53 20.95 6.85
N LYS A 453 6.20 21.11 6.81
CA LYS A 453 5.51 22.23 7.46
C LYS A 453 5.70 22.18 8.98
N MET A 454 5.45 21.03 9.61
CA MET A 454 5.61 20.87 11.05
C MET A 454 7.05 21.14 11.52
N LEU A 455 8.04 20.64 10.76
CA LEU A 455 9.46 20.91 11.05
C LEU A 455 9.80 22.40 10.96
N SER A 456 9.25 23.12 9.97
CA SER A 456 9.46 24.56 9.82
C SER A 456 8.86 25.40 10.94
N GLU A 457 7.85 24.89 11.65
CA GLU A 457 7.13 25.55 12.73
C GLU A 457 7.54 25.08 14.13
N ALA A 458 8.38 24.04 14.22
CA ALA A 458 8.82 23.47 15.48
C ALA A 458 9.50 24.54 16.39
N SER A 459 8.96 24.71 17.57
CA SER A 459 9.30 25.81 18.49
C SER A 459 10.46 25.49 19.42
N SER A 460 10.83 24.23 19.59
CA SER A 460 11.90 23.77 20.50
C SER A 460 12.77 22.68 19.84
N ALA A 461 13.96 22.46 20.41
CA ALA A 461 14.85 21.38 20.00
C ALA A 461 14.22 20.01 20.22
N ASP A 462 13.47 19.82 21.33
CA ASP A 462 12.76 18.58 21.64
C ASP A 462 11.70 18.27 20.59
N GLU A 463 10.91 19.26 20.19
CA GLU A 463 9.89 19.11 19.16
C GLU A 463 10.51 18.80 17.80
N ARG A 464 11.57 19.51 17.41
CA ARG A 464 12.31 19.22 16.17
C ARG A 464 12.88 17.80 16.17
N ALA A 465 13.55 17.41 17.26
CA ALA A 465 14.13 16.07 17.36
C ALA A 465 13.07 14.96 17.30
N TYR A 466 11.89 15.17 17.91
CA TYR A 466 10.78 14.24 17.83
C TYR A 466 10.25 14.10 16.40
N LEU A 467 9.99 15.20 15.71
CA LEU A 467 9.50 15.19 14.32
C LEU A 467 10.53 14.57 13.38
N LEU A 468 11.81 14.97 13.51
CA LEU A 468 12.91 14.43 12.68
C LEU A 468 13.09 12.92 12.88
N SER A 469 13.06 12.44 14.14
CA SER A 469 13.19 11.01 14.39
C SER A 469 12.01 10.21 13.83
N SER A 470 10.79 10.77 13.91
CA SER A 470 9.61 10.15 13.33
C SER A 470 9.71 10.06 11.80
N TYR A 471 10.11 11.14 11.14
CA TYR A 471 10.23 11.19 9.69
C TYR A 471 11.36 10.29 9.16
N LEU A 472 12.51 10.26 9.86
CA LEU A 472 13.61 9.33 9.51
C LEU A 472 13.20 7.86 9.70
N ASP A 473 12.35 7.54 10.67
CA ASP A 473 11.80 6.19 10.83
C ASP A 473 10.83 5.82 9.68
N GLU A 474 10.06 6.78 9.14
CA GLU A 474 9.27 6.59 7.93
C GLU A 474 10.15 6.30 6.71
N PHE A 475 11.23 7.05 6.49
CA PHE A 475 12.22 6.77 5.43
C PHE A 475 12.85 5.39 5.59
N ARG A 476 13.26 5.03 6.81
CA ARG A 476 13.81 3.70 7.10
C ARG A 476 12.80 2.60 6.76
N GLY A 477 11.53 2.76 7.17
CA GLY A 477 10.47 1.78 6.98
C GLY A 477 9.91 1.72 5.56
N GLY A 478 9.63 2.88 4.95
CA GLY A 478 8.98 3.02 3.64
C GLY A 478 9.94 2.92 2.45
N PHE A 479 11.18 3.38 2.62
CA PHE A 479 12.17 3.37 1.53
C PHE A 479 13.19 2.23 1.70
N TYR A 480 14.11 2.31 2.68
CA TYR A 480 15.24 1.38 2.77
C TYR A 480 14.80 -0.07 3.07
N ARG A 481 13.88 -0.27 4.01
CA ARG A 481 13.39 -1.61 4.37
C ARG A 481 12.65 -2.26 3.22
N GLN A 482 11.82 -1.54 2.49
CA GLN A 482 11.10 -2.09 1.34
C GLN A 482 12.05 -2.38 0.17
N ALA A 483 13.06 -1.54 -0.07
CA ALA A 483 14.11 -1.81 -1.06
C ALA A 483 14.93 -3.07 -0.69
N SER A 484 15.26 -3.27 0.59
CA SER A 484 15.95 -4.47 1.05
C SER A 484 15.09 -5.74 0.90
N PHE A 485 13.80 -5.65 1.14
CA PHE A 485 12.87 -6.76 0.89
C PHE A 485 12.75 -7.09 -0.61
N ALA A 486 12.74 -6.07 -1.47
CA ALA A 486 12.75 -6.28 -2.92
C ALA A 486 14.05 -6.95 -3.39
N ASP A 487 15.20 -6.58 -2.82
CA ASP A 487 16.50 -7.21 -3.10
C ASP A 487 16.51 -8.70 -2.65
N PHE A 488 15.97 -9.00 -1.46
CA PHE A 488 15.81 -10.37 -0.99
C PHE A 488 14.93 -11.19 -1.95
N GLU A 489 13.78 -10.67 -2.34
CA GLU A 489 12.86 -11.35 -3.25
C GLU A 489 13.51 -11.63 -4.60
N ALA A 490 14.24 -10.66 -5.16
CA ALA A 490 14.97 -10.83 -6.42
C ALA A 490 16.05 -11.91 -6.33
N ARG A 491 16.85 -11.91 -5.26
CA ARG A 491 17.90 -12.93 -5.05
C ARG A 491 17.31 -14.32 -4.87
N ALA A 492 16.19 -14.45 -4.13
CA ALA A 492 15.51 -15.73 -3.93
C ALA A 492 14.94 -16.28 -5.26
N HIS A 493 14.26 -15.45 -6.05
CA HIS A 493 13.75 -15.86 -7.36
C HIS A 493 14.88 -16.25 -8.32
N ALA A 494 15.96 -15.48 -8.39
CA ALA A 494 17.11 -15.78 -9.23
C ALA A 494 17.74 -17.15 -8.91
N LYS A 495 17.77 -17.58 -7.63
CA LYS A 495 18.25 -18.92 -7.23
C LYS A 495 17.38 -20.02 -7.86
N VAL A 496 16.06 -19.91 -7.79
CA VAL A 496 15.12 -20.89 -8.38
C VAL A 496 15.23 -20.88 -9.90
N GLU A 497 15.34 -19.73 -10.51
CA GLU A 497 15.53 -19.59 -11.97
C GLU A 497 16.81 -20.25 -12.45
N ALA A 498 17.88 -20.22 -11.64
CA ALA A 498 19.13 -20.92 -11.85
C ALA A 498 19.07 -22.44 -11.51
N GLY A 499 17.89 -22.96 -11.12
CA GLY A 499 17.71 -24.37 -10.78
C GLY A 499 18.20 -24.78 -9.39
N GLN A 500 18.43 -23.79 -8.50
CA GLN A 500 18.87 -24.04 -7.12
C GLN A 500 17.67 -24.11 -6.17
N ALA A 501 17.81 -24.86 -5.07
CA ALA A 501 16.76 -24.97 -4.05
C ALA A 501 16.80 -23.80 -3.06
N LEU A 502 15.64 -23.43 -2.52
CA LEU A 502 15.50 -22.47 -1.43
C LEU A 502 15.26 -23.21 -0.10
N THR A 503 16.31 -23.78 0.48
CA THR A 503 16.22 -24.31 1.84
C THR A 503 16.16 -23.18 2.87
N ALA A 504 15.80 -23.50 4.11
CA ALA A 504 15.82 -22.53 5.20
C ALA A 504 17.18 -21.84 5.34
N GLU A 505 18.26 -22.60 5.26
CA GLU A 505 19.63 -22.08 5.36
C GLU A 505 19.96 -21.13 4.20
N VAL A 506 19.53 -21.45 2.97
CA VAL A 506 19.74 -20.59 1.80
C VAL A 506 18.98 -19.28 1.96
N LEU A 507 17.72 -19.31 2.37
CA LEU A 507 16.91 -18.13 2.60
C LEU A 507 17.45 -17.26 3.73
N ASN A 508 17.85 -17.90 4.86
CA ASN A 508 18.47 -17.21 5.98
C ASN A 508 19.77 -16.53 5.58
N THR A 509 20.59 -17.20 4.74
CA THR A 509 21.84 -16.63 4.22
C THR A 509 21.56 -15.43 3.31
N ILE A 510 20.64 -15.55 2.35
CA ILE A 510 20.26 -14.43 1.47
C ILE A 510 19.79 -13.23 2.30
N TYR A 511 18.94 -13.49 3.32
CA TYR A 511 18.43 -12.39 4.16
C TYR A 511 19.55 -11.73 4.98
N SER A 512 20.46 -12.52 5.54
CA SER A 512 21.61 -12.00 6.28
C SER A 512 22.55 -11.16 5.40
N GLU A 513 22.81 -11.60 4.15
CA GLU A 513 23.59 -10.84 3.18
C GLU A 513 22.92 -9.50 2.84
N VAL A 514 21.61 -9.52 2.53
CA VAL A 514 20.85 -8.30 2.24
C VAL A 514 20.84 -7.38 3.46
N PHE A 515 20.61 -7.90 4.66
CA PHE A 515 20.66 -7.09 5.87
C PHE A 515 22.03 -6.42 6.05
N ALA A 516 23.10 -7.16 5.86
CA ALA A 516 24.47 -6.61 5.96
C ALA A 516 24.74 -5.55 4.88
N ASP A 517 24.24 -5.74 3.65
CA ASP A 517 24.41 -4.78 2.55
C ASP A 517 23.78 -3.41 2.86
N TYR A 518 22.63 -3.38 3.56
CA TYR A 518 21.92 -2.12 3.88
C TYR A 518 22.31 -1.56 5.25
N TYR A 519 22.39 -2.39 6.28
CA TYR A 519 22.57 -1.96 7.68
C TYR A 519 24.01 -1.97 8.17
N GLY A 520 24.91 -2.65 7.45
CA GLY A 520 26.33 -2.75 7.81
C GLY A 520 26.55 -3.28 9.23
N ASP A 521 27.37 -2.59 10.00
CA ASP A 521 27.65 -2.85 11.41
C ASP A 521 26.86 -1.90 12.36
N ALA A 522 25.95 -1.09 11.81
CA ALA A 522 25.19 -0.13 12.59
C ALA A 522 24.14 -0.79 13.48
N VAL A 523 23.73 -2.02 13.17
CA VAL A 523 22.81 -2.83 13.98
C VAL A 523 23.38 -4.21 14.17
N HIS A 524 23.34 -4.73 15.38
CA HIS A 524 23.77 -6.08 15.67
C HIS A 524 22.74 -7.10 15.14
N ALA A 525 23.15 -7.83 14.11
CA ALA A 525 22.39 -8.93 13.54
C ALA A 525 22.65 -10.22 14.32
N ASN A 526 21.63 -10.73 15.00
CA ASN A 526 21.71 -12.02 15.69
C ASN A 526 21.06 -13.17 14.88
N GLU A 527 21.13 -14.39 15.40
CA GLU A 527 20.63 -15.59 14.70
C GLU A 527 19.10 -15.57 14.39
N LEU A 528 18.31 -14.78 15.12
CA LEU A 528 16.88 -14.67 14.85
C LEU A 528 16.58 -13.64 13.76
N ASN A 529 17.47 -12.68 13.52
CA ASN A 529 17.28 -11.71 12.46
C ASN A 529 17.25 -12.34 11.06
N GLN A 530 18.07 -13.36 10.82
CA GLN A 530 18.15 -14.03 9.51
C GLN A 530 16.86 -14.67 9.03
N ILE A 531 15.87 -14.85 9.91
CA ILE A 531 14.58 -15.47 9.57
C ILE A 531 13.45 -14.45 9.36
N GLU A 532 13.72 -13.14 9.36
CA GLU A 532 12.66 -12.12 9.19
C GLU A 532 11.86 -12.30 7.90
N TRP A 533 12.48 -12.79 6.81
CA TRP A 533 11.78 -13.10 5.57
C TRP A 533 10.56 -14.00 5.78
N SER A 534 10.60 -14.89 6.78
CA SER A 534 9.59 -15.92 7.02
C SER A 534 8.24 -15.38 7.52
N ARG A 535 8.19 -14.11 7.95
CA ARG A 535 6.98 -13.45 8.45
C ARG A 535 6.39 -12.38 7.52
N ILE A 536 6.96 -12.19 6.34
CA ILE A 536 6.53 -11.14 5.39
C ILE A 536 5.49 -11.70 4.44
N PRO A 537 4.19 -11.40 4.61
CA PRO A 537 3.12 -11.99 3.81
C PRO A 537 3.20 -11.56 2.34
N HIS A 538 3.79 -10.40 2.05
CA HIS A 538 3.92 -9.87 0.69
C HIS A 538 4.74 -10.78 -0.22
N PHE A 539 5.70 -11.55 0.31
CA PHE A 539 6.49 -12.49 -0.50
C PHE A 539 5.67 -13.67 -1.04
N LEU A 540 4.50 -13.94 -0.45
CA LEU A 540 3.60 -15.03 -0.84
C LEU A 540 2.40 -14.56 -1.68
N ARG A 541 2.33 -13.27 -2.01
CA ARG A 541 1.29 -12.75 -2.89
C ARG A 541 1.43 -13.28 -4.30
N SER A 542 0.30 -13.51 -4.96
CA SER A 542 0.29 -14.03 -6.34
C SER A 542 0.91 -13.06 -7.36
N ASP A 543 0.90 -11.77 -7.07
CA ASP A 543 1.46 -10.71 -7.89
C ASP A 543 2.95 -10.45 -7.66
N ASN A 544 3.65 -11.18 -6.81
CA ASN A 544 5.08 -11.07 -6.48
C ASN A 544 5.79 -9.78 -6.90
N PHE A 545 6.90 -9.44 -6.31
CA PHE A 545 7.56 -8.16 -6.53
C PHE A 545 6.60 -7.00 -6.30
N TYR A 546 5.88 -7.07 -5.17
CA TYR A 546 4.95 -6.02 -4.79
C TYR A 546 5.63 -4.93 -3.96
N VAL A 547 6.51 -5.32 -3.01
CA VAL A 547 7.06 -4.42 -1.99
C VAL A 547 7.92 -3.28 -2.53
N TYR A 548 8.57 -3.45 -3.70
CA TYR A 548 9.34 -2.36 -4.29
C TYR A 548 8.48 -1.14 -4.63
N GLN A 549 7.18 -1.32 -4.86
CA GLN A 549 6.26 -0.25 -5.20
C GLN A 549 6.07 0.74 -4.03
N TYR A 550 6.20 0.29 -2.79
CA TYR A 550 6.22 1.21 -1.64
C TYR A 550 7.44 2.13 -1.69
N SER A 551 8.63 1.56 -1.93
CA SER A 551 9.86 2.35 -2.06
C SER A 551 9.80 3.32 -3.24
N THR A 552 9.31 2.89 -4.42
CA THR A 552 9.20 3.78 -5.58
C THR A 552 8.17 4.88 -5.37
N SER A 553 7.05 4.58 -4.70
CA SER A 553 6.05 5.60 -4.35
C SER A 553 6.62 6.60 -3.34
N PHE A 554 7.38 6.13 -2.34
CA PHE A 554 8.06 6.98 -1.38
C PHE A 554 9.05 7.94 -2.05
N VAL A 555 9.88 7.41 -2.96
CA VAL A 555 10.83 8.19 -3.76
C VAL A 555 10.12 9.26 -4.60
N ALA A 556 9.09 8.86 -5.35
CA ALA A 556 8.34 9.77 -6.19
C ALA A 556 7.63 10.87 -5.36
N ALA A 557 7.01 10.49 -4.23
CA ALA A 557 6.33 11.41 -3.33
C ALA A 557 7.30 12.42 -2.70
N THR A 558 8.47 11.97 -2.22
CA THR A 558 9.52 12.85 -1.67
C THR A 558 9.99 13.86 -2.71
N ALA A 559 10.25 13.40 -3.94
CA ALA A 559 10.69 14.28 -5.02
C ALA A 559 9.59 15.29 -5.44
N LEU A 560 8.33 14.85 -5.51
CA LEU A 560 7.19 15.72 -5.83
C LEU A 560 6.96 16.75 -4.74
N ALA A 561 6.95 16.35 -3.46
CA ALA A 561 6.80 17.28 -2.35
C ALA A 561 7.91 18.35 -2.35
N LYS A 562 9.18 17.95 -2.52
CA LYS A 562 10.30 18.88 -2.65
C LYS A 562 10.08 19.86 -3.80
N THR A 563 9.77 19.36 -5.00
CA THR A 563 9.58 20.21 -6.18
C THR A 563 8.38 21.16 -6.02
N ILE A 564 7.29 20.71 -5.40
CA ILE A 564 6.11 21.57 -5.12
C ILE A 564 6.48 22.70 -4.16
N LEU A 565 7.25 22.41 -3.12
CA LEU A 565 7.66 23.39 -2.12
C LEU A 565 8.69 24.39 -2.66
N GLU A 566 9.59 23.97 -3.56
CA GLU A 566 10.65 24.81 -4.14
C GLU A 566 10.17 25.62 -5.35
N ASP A 567 9.49 24.98 -6.33
CA ASP A 567 9.09 25.59 -7.59
C ASP A 567 7.67 26.20 -7.57
N GLY A 568 6.85 25.85 -6.58
CA GLY A 568 5.52 26.40 -6.36
C GLY A 568 4.51 26.00 -7.44
N GLU A 569 3.79 27.01 -7.99
CA GLU A 569 2.64 26.78 -8.89
C GLU A 569 2.94 25.89 -10.11
N PRO A 570 4.04 26.03 -10.85
CA PRO A 570 4.28 25.18 -12.03
C PRO A 570 4.42 23.69 -11.67
N ALA A 571 5.02 23.35 -10.53
CA ALA A 571 5.16 21.97 -10.07
C ALA A 571 3.83 21.43 -9.55
N ARG A 572 3.09 22.23 -8.78
CA ARG A 572 1.74 21.92 -8.33
C ARG A 572 0.81 21.57 -9.49
N GLU A 573 0.77 22.37 -10.55
CA GLU A 573 -0.10 22.13 -11.70
C GLU A 573 0.24 20.81 -12.42
N ARG A 574 1.53 20.48 -12.58
CA ARG A 574 1.94 19.17 -13.12
C ARG A 574 1.48 18.02 -12.23
N TYR A 575 1.63 18.16 -10.90
CA TYR A 575 1.18 17.18 -9.93
C TYR A 575 -0.34 16.98 -9.98
N LEU A 576 -1.13 18.05 -9.93
CA LEU A 576 -2.59 17.97 -10.01
C LEU A 576 -3.06 17.38 -11.35
N THR A 577 -2.36 17.68 -12.45
CA THR A 577 -2.64 17.05 -13.75
C THR A 577 -2.43 15.54 -13.70
N MET A 578 -1.38 15.08 -13.03
CA MET A 578 -1.14 13.64 -12.83
C MET A 578 -2.28 13.01 -12.01
N LEU A 579 -2.70 13.62 -10.90
CA LEU A 579 -3.80 13.12 -10.08
C LEU A 579 -5.14 13.05 -10.85
N LYS A 580 -5.35 13.96 -11.79
CA LYS A 580 -6.54 14.01 -12.66
C LYS A 580 -6.48 12.99 -13.80
N SER A 581 -5.35 12.36 -14.05
CA SER A 581 -5.14 11.50 -15.22
C SER A 581 -5.65 10.07 -15.03
N GLY A 582 -5.81 9.61 -13.78
CA GLY A 582 -6.21 8.23 -13.52
C GLY A 582 -5.27 7.22 -14.19
N SER A 583 -5.85 6.31 -14.97
CA SER A 583 -5.09 5.33 -15.78
C SER A 583 -5.17 5.60 -17.28
N ASN A 584 -5.24 6.87 -17.71
CA ASN A 584 -5.32 7.22 -19.12
C ASN A 584 -3.99 7.14 -19.87
N ASP A 585 -2.90 6.85 -19.15
CA ASP A 585 -1.56 6.60 -19.70
C ASP A 585 -0.80 5.63 -18.77
N TYR A 586 0.36 5.16 -19.22
CA TYR A 586 1.24 4.29 -18.43
C TYR A 586 1.79 5.01 -17.20
N PRO A 587 1.94 4.32 -16.05
CA PRO A 587 2.35 4.94 -14.78
C PRO A 587 3.64 5.76 -14.86
N ILE A 588 4.64 5.24 -15.58
CA ILE A 588 5.93 5.92 -15.72
C ILE A 588 5.79 7.18 -16.57
N GLU A 589 4.96 7.17 -17.60
CA GLU A 589 4.72 8.35 -18.44
C GLU A 589 3.93 9.43 -17.68
N LEU A 590 2.99 9.03 -16.81
CA LEU A 590 2.30 9.96 -15.92
C LEU A 590 3.28 10.66 -14.96
N LEU A 591 4.21 9.90 -14.37
CA LEU A 591 5.24 10.47 -13.49
C LEU A 591 6.22 11.38 -14.23
N LYS A 592 6.65 11.02 -15.44
CA LYS A 592 7.48 11.90 -16.28
C LYS A 592 6.79 13.23 -16.58
N LYS A 593 5.47 13.20 -16.87
CA LYS A 593 4.68 14.43 -17.07
C LYS A 593 4.61 15.27 -15.78
N ALA A 594 4.60 14.64 -14.61
CA ALA A 594 4.70 15.30 -13.32
C ALA A 594 6.13 15.82 -13.01
N GLY A 595 7.13 15.45 -13.80
CA GLY A 595 8.53 15.88 -13.68
C GLY A 595 9.46 14.84 -13.04
N ILE A 596 8.99 13.62 -12.78
CA ILE A 596 9.77 12.57 -12.10
C ILE A 596 10.01 11.39 -13.06
N ASP A 597 11.25 11.16 -13.45
CA ASP A 597 11.65 10.01 -14.28
C ASP A 597 12.19 8.86 -13.42
N MET A 598 11.32 7.93 -13.07
CA MET A 598 11.66 6.75 -12.27
C MET A 598 12.49 5.71 -13.04
N THR A 599 12.74 5.89 -14.33
CA THR A 599 13.65 5.02 -15.10
C THR A 599 15.12 5.36 -14.88
N SER A 600 15.41 6.50 -14.22
CA SER A 600 16.76 6.92 -13.83
C SER A 600 17.00 6.72 -12.33
N ALA A 601 18.26 6.77 -11.90
CA ALA A 601 18.63 6.72 -10.49
C ALA A 601 18.41 8.08 -9.77
N ALA A 602 18.31 9.16 -10.51
CA ALA A 602 18.31 10.52 -9.95
C ALA A 602 17.23 10.79 -8.88
N PRO A 603 15.97 10.36 -9.01
CA PRO A 603 14.98 10.56 -7.94
C PRO A 603 15.32 9.79 -6.66
N ILE A 604 15.96 8.62 -6.80
CA ILE A 604 16.37 7.78 -5.66
C ILE A 604 17.57 8.44 -4.94
N GLU A 605 18.55 8.91 -5.70
CA GLU A 605 19.71 9.65 -5.18
C GLU A 605 19.26 10.92 -4.43
N ALA A 606 18.33 11.69 -5.01
CA ALA A 606 17.77 12.88 -4.37
C ALA A 606 17.00 12.54 -3.06
N THR A 607 16.33 11.39 -3.00
CA THR A 607 15.66 10.91 -1.78
C THR A 607 16.68 10.57 -0.69
N ILE A 608 17.80 9.95 -1.06
CA ILE A 608 18.91 9.64 -0.14
C ILE A 608 19.55 10.95 0.39
N GLU A 609 19.73 11.95 -0.46
CA GLU A 609 20.22 13.28 -0.04
C GLU A 609 19.27 13.94 0.97
N VAL A 610 17.96 13.91 0.73
CA VAL A 610 16.96 14.43 1.69
C VAL A 610 17.07 13.70 3.03
N PHE A 611 17.22 12.37 3.01
CA PHE A 611 17.41 11.59 4.23
C PHE A 611 18.69 12.01 4.98
N ASP A 612 19.80 12.20 4.28
CA ASP A 612 21.08 12.59 4.87
C ASP A 612 21.01 13.99 5.52
N ASP A 613 20.35 14.95 4.85
CA ASP A 613 20.08 16.29 5.38
C ASP A 613 19.21 16.24 6.66
N LEU A 614 18.22 15.35 6.70
CA LEU A 614 17.39 15.15 7.90
C LEU A 614 18.19 14.55 9.06
N VAL A 615 19.16 13.67 8.78
CA VAL A 615 20.06 13.11 9.80
C VAL A 615 20.96 14.21 10.38
N ASP A 616 21.49 15.12 9.55
CA ASP A 616 22.26 16.28 10.01
C ASP A 616 21.42 17.19 10.95
N GLN A 617 20.17 17.45 10.56
CA GLN A 617 19.25 18.25 11.37
C GLN A 617 18.93 17.58 12.72
N LEU A 618 18.75 16.24 12.73
CA LEU A 618 18.51 15.49 13.97
C LEU A 618 19.74 15.53 14.89
N GLU A 619 20.95 15.36 14.34
CA GLU A 619 22.18 15.44 15.12
C GLU A 619 22.34 16.81 15.79
N GLN A 620 22.01 17.89 15.05
CA GLN A 620 22.00 19.25 15.60
C GLN A 620 20.95 19.42 16.71
N ALA A 621 19.70 18.96 16.48
CA ALA A 621 18.63 19.09 17.48
C ALA A 621 18.96 18.35 18.78
N LEU A 622 19.52 17.14 18.69
CA LEU A 622 19.96 16.37 19.87
C LEU A 622 21.10 17.07 20.61
N ALA A 623 22.05 17.67 19.90
CA ALA A 623 23.13 18.44 20.53
C ALA A 623 22.61 19.71 21.26
N GLU A 624 21.62 20.41 20.70
CA GLU A 624 20.94 21.54 21.35
C GLU A 624 20.22 21.09 22.64
N MET A 625 19.54 19.94 22.63
CA MET A 625 18.90 19.37 23.82
C MET A 625 19.93 19.05 24.93
N GLU A 626 21.06 18.41 24.56
CA GLU A 626 22.16 18.12 25.52
C GLU A 626 22.71 19.40 26.13
N ALA A 627 22.91 20.46 25.35
CA ALA A 627 23.42 21.75 25.83
C ALA A 627 22.45 22.46 26.80
N VAL A 628 21.14 22.42 26.51
CA VAL A 628 20.10 22.96 27.39
C VAL A 628 20.04 22.18 28.71
N ALA A 629 20.11 20.87 28.70
CA ALA A 629 20.12 20.03 29.86
C ALA A 629 21.36 20.33 30.75
N ALA A 630 22.56 20.47 30.14
CA ALA A 630 23.79 20.80 30.84
C ALA A 630 23.79 22.21 31.45
N ALA A 631 23.09 23.19 30.87
CA ALA A 631 22.96 24.54 31.36
C ALA A 631 21.94 24.66 32.53
N SER A 632 21.11 23.67 32.74
CA SER A 632 20.06 23.60 33.76
C SER A 632 20.52 22.92 35.06
N HIS A 633 21.73 22.35 35.06
CA HIS A 633 22.45 21.75 36.17
C HIS A 633 23.63 22.60 36.61
#